data_0facf06a9abe72cfcaeec817c8689cf6
#
_entry.id   0facf06a9abe72cfcaeec817c8689cf6
#
_cell.length_a   1.000
_cell.length_b   1.000
_cell.length_c   1.000
_cell.angle_alpha   90.00
_cell.angle_beta   90.00
_cell.angle_gamma   90.00
#
_symmetry.space_group_name_H-M   'P 1'
#
loop_
_entity.id
_entity.type
_entity.pdbx_description
1 polymer ?
#
loop_
_entity_poly.entity_id
_entity_poly.type
_entity_poly.pdbx_seq_one_letter_code
_entity_poly.pdbx_strand_id
1 'polypeptide(L)'
;SSAASDVYKRQVSSFGSYAYSENEDTFFIDLYAGGTVKTEKGITLTCETDFPHGGTAKYTIKGEAETTVAIRIPAWSEKSLLTVNGEAVDLNAVTKDGYAYITRAWKDGDTLALTMDMTPHVVYASAKIAADSGKVCVQRGALVYCAEEVDNGKVLPLYVKAGAEPKALDFEPETLGGIVPVEICLLYTSPSPRDV
;
A
#
# COMPACT_ATOMS: atom_id res chain seq x y z
N SER A 1 7.27 27.09 22.82
CA SER A 1 6.24 26.71 21.81
C SER A 1 6.76 26.69 20.36
N SER A 2 8.00 27.12 20.07
CA SER A 2 8.56 27.09 18.70
C SER A 2 9.24 25.77 18.32
N ALA A 3 9.79 25.03 19.27
CA ALA A 3 10.54 23.79 19.02
C ALA A 3 9.66 22.64 18.51
N ALA A 4 8.40 22.52 18.96
CA ALA A 4 7.49 21.50 18.50
C ALA A 4 7.02 21.71 17.04
N SER A 5 6.87 22.98 16.64
CA SER A 5 6.52 23.34 15.27
C SER A 5 7.65 23.01 14.26
N ASP A 6 8.91 23.15 14.67
CA ASP A 6 10.06 22.87 13.80
C ASP A 6 10.33 21.36 13.64
N VAL A 7 10.02 20.57 14.66
CA VAL A 7 10.10 19.10 14.57
C VAL A 7 9.04 18.56 13.62
N TYR A 8 7.81 19.07 13.67
CA TYR A 8 6.75 18.71 12.73
C TYR A 8 7.06 19.12 11.29
N LYS A 9 7.61 20.30 11.09
CA LYS A 9 8.03 20.77 9.76
C LYS A 9 9.17 19.93 9.17
N ARG A 10 10.10 19.48 10.00
CA ARG A 10 11.19 18.57 9.58
C ARG A 10 10.68 17.17 9.24
N GLN A 11 9.69 16.64 9.97
CA GLN A 11 9.08 15.35 9.66
C GLN A 11 8.30 15.38 8.34
N VAL A 12 7.56 16.44 8.06
CA VAL A 12 6.83 16.60 6.78
C VAL A 12 7.77 16.79 5.60
N SER A 13 8.87 17.53 5.77
CA SER A 13 9.89 17.71 4.71
C SER A 13 10.72 16.44 4.47
N SER A 14 10.92 15.59 5.50
CA SER A 14 11.64 14.32 5.35
C SER A 14 10.79 13.23 4.69
N PHE A 15 9.45 13.25 4.86
CA PHE A 15 8.56 12.29 4.22
C PHE A 15 8.59 12.38 2.69
N GLY A 16 8.67 13.59 2.14
CA GLY A 16 8.83 13.81 0.69
C GLY A 16 10.13 13.22 0.13
N SER A 17 11.21 13.19 0.93
CA SER A 17 12.50 12.62 0.51
C SER A 17 12.54 11.09 0.48
N TYR A 18 11.55 10.40 1.10
CA TYR A 18 11.43 8.94 1.07
C TYR A 18 10.43 8.45 -0.01
N ALA A 19 9.53 9.32 -0.45
CA ALA A 19 8.51 8.97 -1.44
C ALA A 19 9.05 8.98 -2.87
N TYR A 20 10.12 9.73 -3.11
CA TYR A 20 10.69 9.93 -4.44
C TYR A 20 12.20 9.91 -4.39
N SER A 21 12.80 9.38 -5.46
CA SER A 21 14.23 9.48 -5.72
C SER A 21 14.48 9.80 -7.19
N GLU A 22 15.65 10.32 -7.53
CA GLU A 22 15.96 10.73 -8.90
C GLU A 22 17.44 10.48 -9.19
N ASN A 23 17.72 10.06 -10.41
CA ASN A 23 19.06 10.07 -11.00
C ASN A 23 19.05 10.87 -12.31
N GLU A 24 20.14 10.89 -13.07
CA GLU A 24 20.28 11.70 -14.28
C GLU A 24 19.17 11.46 -15.32
N ASP A 25 18.66 10.24 -15.41
CA ASP A 25 17.76 9.81 -16.50
C ASP A 25 16.36 9.43 -16.01
N THR A 26 16.19 9.12 -14.71
CA THR A 26 14.97 8.50 -14.18
C THR A 26 14.51 9.15 -12.88
N PHE A 27 13.23 9.48 -12.84
CA PHE A 27 12.50 9.87 -11.64
C PHE A 27 11.75 8.68 -11.08
N PHE A 28 12.04 8.28 -9.82
CA PHE A 28 11.45 7.12 -9.17
C PHE A 28 10.33 7.53 -8.22
N ILE A 29 9.21 6.86 -8.32
CA ILE A 29 8.12 6.92 -7.36
C ILE A 29 8.23 5.69 -6.46
N ASP A 30 8.76 5.87 -5.25
CA ASP A 30 9.07 4.82 -4.29
C ASP A 30 7.90 4.51 -3.36
N LEU A 31 7.12 5.54 -3.00
CA LEU A 31 5.91 5.46 -2.18
C LEU A 31 4.80 6.35 -2.78
N TYR A 32 3.54 5.94 -2.57
CA TYR A 32 2.38 6.69 -3.04
C TYR A 32 1.94 7.66 -1.95
N ALA A 33 2.21 8.94 -2.15
CA ALA A 33 1.87 9.99 -1.21
C ALA A 33 1.20 11.15 -1.95
N GLY A 34 0.06 11.61 -1.45
CA GLY A 34 -0.63 12.78 -1.98
C GLY A 34 0.23 14.04 -1.87
N GLY A 35 0.22 14.85 -2.91
CA GLY A 35 0.97 16.09 -2.97
C GLY A 35 1.64 16.30 -4.32
N THR A 36 2.50 17.29 -4.38
CA THR A 36 3.16 17.74 -5.61
C THR A 36 4.68 17.66 -5.45
N VAL A 37 5.35 17.12 -6.46
CA VAL A 37 6.82 17.04 -6.54
C VAL A 37 7.29 17.58 -7.89
N LYS A 38 8.39 18.33 -7.88
CA LYS A 38 9.05 18.81 -9.09
C LYS A 38 10.30 17.98 -9.35
N THR A 39 10.48 17.51 -10.58
CA THR A 39 11.67 16.79 -11.02
C THR A 39 12.77 17.73 -11.47
N GLU A 40 14.02 17.27 -11.49
CA GLU A 40 15.15 18.05 -12.03
C GLU A 40 15.02 18.32 -13.53
N LYS A 41 14.32 17.44 -14.27
CA LYS A 41 14.03 17.64 -15.70
C LYS A 41 12.94 18.68 -15.96
N GLY A 42 12.32 19.23 -14.91
CA GLY A 42 11.42 20.38 -15.01
C GLY A 42 9.93 20.06 -15.14
N ILE A 43 9.52 18.80 -15.11
CA ILE A 43 8.11 18.44 -14.97
C ILE A 43 7.72 18.38 -13.50
N THR A 44 6.45 18.62 -13.24
CA THR A 44 5.85 18.51 -11.90
C THR A 44 4.81 17.40 -11.92
N LEU A 45 4.87 16.50 -10.91
CA LEU A 45 3.89 15.45 -10.71
C LEU A 45 3.02 15.81 -9.51
N THR A 46 1.70 15.78 -9.69
CA THR A 46 0.73 15.91 -8.60
C THR A 46 0.08 14.57 -8.38
N CYS A 47 0.22 14.01 -7.19
CA CYS A 47 -0.34 12.71 -6.79
C CYS A 47 -1.65 12.89 -6.05
N GLU A 48 -2.67 12.17 -6.49
CA GLU A 48 -3.93 11.93 -5.78
C GLU A 48 -4.01 10.42 -5.48
N THR A 49 -4.15 10.05 -4.22
CA THR A 49 -4.12 8.65 -3.79
C THR A 49 -5.02 8.42 -2.58
N ASP A 50 -5.62 7.24 -2.52
CA ASP A 50 -6.32 6.70 -1.35
C ASP A 50 -5.49 5.64 -0.59
N PHE A 51 -4.24 5.42 -1.04
CA PHE A 51 -3.30 4.52 -0.36
C PHE A 51 -2.95 5.04 1.05
N PRO A 52 -2.87 4.21 2.09
CA PRO A 52 -2.85 2.75 2.06
C PRO A 52 -4.22 2.07 2.21
N HIS A 53 -5.31 2.82 2.40
CA HIS A 53 -6.65 2.24 2.61
C HIS A 53 -7.33 1.81 1.32
N GLY A 54 -7.07 2.51 0.22
CA GLY A 54 -7.41 2.13 -1.14
C GLY A 54 -6.18 1.76 -1.97
N GLY A 55 -6.41 1.33 -3.19
CA GLY A 55 -5.38 0.82 -4.10
C GLY A 55 -5.14 1.72 -5.31
N THR A 56 -5.46 3.01 -5.25
CA THR A 56 -5.31 3.92 -6.39
C THR A 56 -4.24 4.98 -6.14
N ALA A 57 -3.43 5.25 -7.15
CA ALA A 57 -2.51 6.38 -7.16
C ALA A 57 -2.49 6.98 -8.57
N LYS A 58 -2.91 8.23 -8.70
CA LYS A 58 -2.94 8.97 -9.96
C LYS A 58 -2.00 10.16 -9.92
N TYR A 59 -1.12 10.23 -10.90
CA TYR A 59 -0.18 11.31 -11.08
C TYR A 59 -0.57 12.13 -12.31
N THR A 60 -0.70 13.43 -12.12
CA THR A 60 -0.91 14.38 -13.22
C THR A 60 0.38 15.16 -13.46
N ILE A 61 0.81 15.21 -14.71
CA ILE A 61 2.04 15.85 -15.14
C ILE A 61 1.74 17.30 -15.52
N LYS A 62 2.59 18.23 -15.07
CA LYS A 62 2.62 19.61 -15.50
C LYS A 62 4.00 19.94 -16.07
N GLY A 63 4.04 20.65 -17.18
CA GLY A 63 5.26 20.93 -17.91
C GLY A 63 5.56 19.89 -18.98
N GLU A 64 6.70 20.01 -19.61
CA GLU A 64 7.14 19.15 -20.71
C GLU A 64 8.59 18.72 -20.49
N ALA A 65 8.87 17.44 -20.63
CA ALA A 65 10.23 16.90 -20.66
C ALA A 65 10.26 15.50 -21.25
N GLU A 66 11.33 15.15 -21.93
CA GLU A 66 11.63 13.77 -22.31
C GLU A 66 12.44 13.13 -21.18
N THR A 67 11.81 12.19 -20.47
CA THR A 67 12.42 11.53 -19.31
C THR A 67 11.72 10.22 -18.98
N THR A 68 12.34 9.42 -18.13
CA THR A 68 11.76 8.18 -17.59
C THR A 68 11.16 8.44 -16.21
N VAL A 69 9.91 8.06 -16.06
CA VAL A 69 9.26 7.92 -14.73
C VAL A 69 9.14 6.46 -14.41
N ALA A 70 9.73 6.04 -13.30
CA ALA A 70 9.66 4.67 -12.79
C ALA A 70 8.75 4.64 -11.56
N ILE A 71 7.68 3.88 -11.63
CA ILE A 71 6.74 3.71 -10.52
C ILE A 71 6.88 2.33 -9.90
N ARG A 72 6.98 2.26 -8.58
CA ARG A 72 7.05 1.00 -7.86
C ARG A 72 5.76 0.22 -8.06
N ILE A 73 5.90 -1.08 -8.37
CA ILE A 73 4.80 -2.05 -8.39
C ILE A 73 4.95 -2.96 -7.18
N PRO A 74 4.04 -2.90 -6.19
CA PRO A 74 4.19 -3.65 -4.96
C PRO A 74 4.07 -5.16 -5.21
N ALA A 75 4.94 -5.95 -4.58
CA ALA A 75 4.92 -7.41 -4.72
C ALA A 75 3.65 -8.07 -4.17
N TRP A 76 2.96 -7.41 -3.22
CA TRP A 76 1.69 -7.90 -2.67
C TRP A 76 0.49 -7.69 -3.61
N SER A 77 0.62 -6.87 -4.65
CA SER A 77 -0.44 -6.64 -5.64
C SER A 77 -0.28 -7.59 -6.82
N GLU A 78 -1.06 -8.66 -6.82
CA GLU A 78 -0.99 -9.69 -7.87
C GLU A 78 -1.52 -9.20 -9.21
N LYS A 79 -2.47 -8.27 -9.19
CA LYS A 79 -3.15 -7.74 -10.38
C LYS A 79 -3.08 -6.22 -10.40
N SER A 80 -1.89 -5.69 -10.64
CA SER A 80 -1.72 -4.26 -10.85
C SER A 80 -2.09 -3.85 -12.26
N LEU A 81 -2.75 -2.69 -12.38
CA LEU A 81 -3.03 -2.03 -13.65
C LEU A 81 -2.34 -0.66 -13.68
N LEU A 82 -1.47 -0.45 -14.63
CA LEU A 82 -0.85 0.86 -14.88
C LEU A 82 -1.39 1.43 -16.19
N THR A 83 -1.80 2.68 -16.17
CA THR A 83 -2.25 3.38 -17.37
C THR A 83 -1.49 4.67 -17.58
N VAL A 84 -1.25 5.03 -18.83
CA VAL A 84 -0.74 6.34 -19.25
C VAL A 84 -1.81 6.97 -20.14
N ASN A 85 -2.33 8.12 -19.74
CA ASN A 85 -3.45 8.79 -20.43
C ASN A 85 -4.66 7.86 -20.66
N GLY A 86 -4.93 6.97 -19.69
CA GLY A 86 -6.03 6.00 -19.74
C GLY A 86 -5.73 4.73 -20.56
N GLU A 87 -4.61 4.66 -21.26
CA GLU A 87 -4.21 3.47 -22.02
C GLU A 87 -3.40 2.52 -21.13
N ALA A 88 -3.78 1.25 -21.11
CA ALA A 88 -3.12 0.23 -20.30
C ALA A 88 -1.69 -0.05 -20.81
N VAL A 89 -0.76 -0.15 -19.86
CA VAL A 89 0.64 -0.49 -20.11
C VAL A 89 0.84 -1.98 -19.85
N ASP A 90 1.56 -2.67 -20.73
CA ASP A 90 2.01 -4.04 -20.47
C ASP A 90 3.10 -4.04 -19.40
N LEU A 91 2.72 -4.32 -18.15
CA LEU A 91 3.64 -4.35 -17.02
C LEU A 91 4.75 -5.38 -17.17
N ASN A 92 4.50 -6.49 -17.85
CA ASN A 92 5.54 -7.52 -18.07
C ASN A 92 6.67 -7.00 -18.97
N ALA A 93 6.35 -6.09 -19.88
CA ALA A 93 7.34 -5.52 -20.80
C ALA A 93 8.19 -4.41 -20.16
N VAL A 94 7.64 -3.66 -19.20
CA VAL A 94 8.25 -2.43 -18.66
C VAL A 94 8.73 -2.55 -17.22
N THR A 95 8.41 -3.65 -16.52
CA THR A 95 8.78 -3.82 -15.10
C THR A 95 10.13 -4.51 -14.96
N LYS A 96 10.99 -3.88 -14.15
CA LYS A 96 12.31 -4.41 -13.77
C LYS A 96 12.59 -4.03 -12.31
N ASP A 97 13.07 -4.99 -11.52
CA ASP A 97 13.44 -4.79 -10.11
C ASP A 97 12.33 -4.12 -9.26
N GLY A 98 11.07 -4.46 -9.55
CA GLY A 98 9.90 -3.94 -8.83
C GLY A 98 9.41 -2.56 -9.26
N TYR A 99 9.95 -1.98 -10.34
CA TYR A 99 9.52 -0.70 -10.91
C TYR A 99 9.09 -0.86 -12.36
N ALA A 100 7.99 -0.20 -12.71
CA ALA A 100 7.58 -0.03 -14.11
C ALA A 100 8.19 1.24 -14.68
N TYR A 101 8.98 1.14 -15.72
CA TYR A 101 9.72 2.22 -16.35
C TYR A 101 8.96 2.74 -17.56
N ILE A 102 8.53 4.00 -17.52
CA ILE A 102 7.81 4.67 -18.60
C ILE A 102 8.66 5.80 -19.15
N THR A 103 9.26 5.58 -20.30
CA THR A 103 10.07 6.56 -21.03
C THR A 103 9.25 7.19 -22.13
N ARG A 104 9.07 8.49 -22.08
CA ARG A 104 8.33 9.24 -23.10
C ARG A 104 8.63 10.74 -23.05
N ALA A 105 8.22 11.45 -24.08
CA ALA A 105 8.08 12.91 -24.04
C ALA A 105 6.80 13.26 -23.28
N TRP A 106 6.94 13.55 -22.00
CA TRP A 106 5.83 13.95 -21.14
C TRP A 106 5.35 15.35 -21.51
N LYS A 107 4.04 15.53 -21.47
CA LYS A 107 3.38 16.80 -21.78
C LYS A 107 2.49 17.24 -20.64
N ASP A 108 2.23 18.53 -20.59
CA ASP A 108 1.26 19.12 -19.65
C ASP A 108 -0.10 18.44 -19.78
N GLY A 109 -0.65 17.97 -18.66
CA GLY A 109 -1.91 17.23 -18.60
C GLY A 109 -1.80 15.71 -18.79
N ASP A 110 -0.62 15.16 -19.11
CA ASP A 110 -0.43 13.71 -19.11
C ASP A 110 -0.73 13.11 -17.74
N THR A 111 -1.25 11.89 -17.73
CA THR A 111 -1.57 11.15 -16.50
C THR A 111 -0.89 9.80 -16.46
N LEU A 112 -0.43 9.43 -15.26
CA LEU A 112 0.07 8.10 -14.94
C LEU A 112 -0.77 7.58 -13.76
N ALA A 113 -1.50 6.50 -13.94
CA ALA A 113 -2.38 5.97 -12.90
C ALA A 113 -2.10 4.49 -12.63
N LEU A 114 -1.92 4.17 -11.35
CA LEU A 114 -1.72 2.82 -10.86
C LEU A 114 -2.95 2.38 -10.06
N THR A 115 -3.47 1.21 -10.38
CA THR A 115 -4.47 0.52 -9.58
C THR A 115 -3.87 -0.78 -9.07
N MET A 116 -3.89 -0.96 -7.75
CA MET A 116 -3.32 -2.11 -7.06
C MET A 116 -4.42 -3.04 -6.57
N ASP A 117 -4.14 -4.34 -6.52
CA ASP A 117 -5.05 -5.33 -5.99
C ASP A 117 -5.06 -5.27 -4.45
N MET A 118 -6.19 -4.86 -3.89
CA MET A 118 -6.41 -4.72 -2.45
C MET A 118 -7.21 -5.90 -1.87
N THR A 119 -7.31 -7.01 -2.56
CA THR A 119 -8.00 -8.22 -2.08
C THR A 119 -7.34 -8.71 -0.78
N PRO A 120 -8.10 -8.79 0.32
CA PRO A 120 -7.54 -9.29 1.58
C PRO A 120 -7.27 -10.80 1.49
N HIS A 121 -6.17 -11.24 2.11
CA HIS A 121 -5.82 -12.65 2.19
C HIS A 121 -5.19 -13.01 3.54
N VAL A 122 -5.31 -14.27 3.93
CA VAL A 122 -4.77 -14.79 5.19
C VAL A 122 -3.26 -14.95 5.08
N VAL A 123 -2.54 -14.44 6.08
CA VAL A 123 -1.08 -14.63 6.23
C VAL A 123 -0.83 -15.40 7.52
N TYR A 124 0.00 -16.42 7.44
CA TYR A 124 0.43 -17.17 8.61
C TYR A 124 1.78 -16.66 9.09
N ALA A 125 1.88 -16.38 10.39
CA ALA A 125 3.17 -16.05 10.98
C ALA A 125 4.16 -17.20 10.80
N SER A 126 5.39 -16.86 10.44
CA SER A 126 6.44 -17.88 10.31
C SER A 126 6.67 -18.58 11.64
N ALA A 127 6.72 -19.92 11.65
CA ALA A 127 7.05 -20.71 12.83
C ALA A 127 8.43 -20.39 13.46
N LYS A 128 9.25 -19.62 12.76
CA LYS A 128 10.56 -19.16 13.25
C LYS A 128 10.45 -17.99 14.26
N ILE A 129 9.30 -17.31 14.32
CA ILE A 129 9.05 -16.22 15.25
C ILE A 129 8.21 -16.79 16.38
N ALA A 130 8.86 -17.25 17.46
CA ALA A 130 8.21 -17.94 18.58
C ALA A 130 7.10 -17.11 19.28
N ALA A 131 7.22 -15.77 19.25
CA ALA A 131 6.22 -14.85 19.82
C ALA A 131 4.91 -14.79 18.99
N ASP A 132 4.97 -15.13 17.71
CA ASP A 132 3.84 -15.02 16.78
C ASP A 132 3.34 -16.38 16.28
N SER A 133 3.91 -17.49 16.80
CA SER A 133 3.46 -18.83 16.42
C SER A 133 2.00 -19.04 16.84
N GLY A 134 1.18 -19.43 15.88
CA GLY A 134 -0.26 -19.65 16.10
C GLY A 134 -1.15 -18.39 15.88
N LYS A 135 -0.57 -17.22 15.63
CA LYS A 135 -1.35 -16.04 15.25
C LYS A 135 -1.71 -16.07 13.77
N VAL A 136 -2.96 -15.75 13.49
CA VAL A 136 -3.46 -15.59 12.13
C VAL A 136 -3.69 -14.11 11.88
N CYS A 137 -3.10 -13.61 10.81
CA CYS A 137 -3.27 -12.23 10.36
C CYS A 137 -3.90 -12.21 8.98
N VAL A 138 -4.56 -11.12 8.65
CA VAL A 138 -5.07 -10.84 7.31
C VAL A 138 -4.28 -9.69 6.74
N GLN A 139 -3.73 -9.86 5.55
CA GLN A 139 -3.09 -8.78 4.80
C GLN A 139 -4.07 -8.23 3.78
N ARG A 140 -4.19 -6.91 3.74
CA ARG A 140 -4.91 -6.17 2.70
C ARG A 140 -4.03 -5.03 2.20
N GLY A 141 -3.52 -5.16 0.99
CA GLY A 141 -2.53 -4.21 0.48
C GLY A 141 -1.27 -4.20 1.33
N ALA A 142 -0.85 -3.01 1.75
CA ALA A 142 0.29 -2.82 2.65
C ALA A 142 -0.06 -3.00 4.13
N LEU A 143 -1.34 -3.17 4.48
CA LEU A 143 -1.81 -3.26 5.85
C LEU A 143 -1.95 -4.72 6.29
N VAL A 144 -1.56 -4.98 7.55
CA VAL A 144 -1.70 -6.29 8.19
C VAL A 144 -2.60 -6.14 9.41
N TYR A 145 -3.66 -6.92 9.46
CA TYR A 145 -4.65 -6.97 10.53
C TYR A 145 -4.42 -8.24 11.33
N CYS A 146 -4.21 -8.11 12.64
CA CYS A 146 -4.10 -9.25 13.55
C CYS A 146 -5.21 -9.19 14.59
N ALA A 147 -5.76 -10.35 14.99
CA ALA A 147 -6.70 -10.43 16.08
C ALA A 147 -5.98 -10.14 17.41
N GLU A 148 -6.47 -9.19 18.19
CA GLU A 148 -5.92 -8.84 19.49
C GLU A 148 -6.75 -9.46 20.62
N GLU A 149 -6.07 -9.81 21.72
CA GLU A 149 -6.70 -10.41 22.89
C GLU A 149 -7.71 -9.48 23.58
N VAL A 150 -7.46 -8.17 23.51
CA VAL A 150 -8.31 -7.14 24.12
C VAL A 150 -9.70 -7.09 23.47
N ASP A 151 -9.78 -7.32 22.16
CA ASP A 151 -11.03 -7.20 21.40
C ASP A 151 -11.81 -8.53 21.34
N ASN A 152 -11.13 -9.66 21.52
CA ASN A 152 -11.70 -10.99 21.31
C ASN A 152 -11.79 -11.86 22.59
N GLY A 153 -11.45 -11.30 23.76
CA GLY A 153 -11.40 -12.03 25.01
C GLY A 153 -10.16 -12.93 25.11
N LYS A 154 -10.18 -13.94 26.01
CA LYS A 154 -9.06 -14.90 26.10
C LYS A 154 -8.84 -15.55 24.75
N VAL A 155 -7.64 -15.38 24.18
CA VAL A 155 -7.25 -16.01 22.91
C VAL A 155 -7.20 -17.52 23.13
N LEU A 156 -8.35 -18.15 22.94
CA LEU A 156 -8.41 -19.58 22.62
C LEU A 156 -7.76 -19.74 21.24
N PRO A 157 -7.11 -20.86 20.96
CA PRO A 157 -6.53 -21.07 19.64
C PRO A 157 -7.61 -20.87 18.57
N LEU A 158 -7.48 -19.74 17.85
CA LEU A 158 -8.38 -19.39 16.76
C LEU A 158 -7.88 -20.09 15.50
N TYR A 159 -8.71 -20.94 14.93
CA TYR A 159 -8.42 -21.59 13.66
C TYR A 159 -9.24 -20.94 12.56
N VAL A 160 -8.59 -20.55 11.47
CA VAL A 160 -9.30 -20.11 10.28
C VAL A 160 -9.97 -21.32 9.65
N LYS A 161 -11.25 -21.23 9.39
CA LYS A 161 -11.98 -22.28 8.66
C LYS A 161 -11.31 -22.50 7.31
N ALA A 162 -11.05 -23.75 6.94
CA ALA A 162 -10.50 -24.06 5.61
C ALA A 162 -11.41 -23.47 4.52
N GLY A 163 -10.83 -22.67 3.63
CA GLY A 163 -11.57 -21.98 2.58
C GLY A 163 -12.30 -20.70 3.03
N ALA A 164 -12.08 -20.22 4.27
CA ALA A 164 -12.59 -18.90 4.65
C ALA A 164 -11.85 -17.80 3.89
N GLU A 165 -12.62 -16.97 3.19
CA GLU A 165 -12.11 -15.80 2.48
C GLU A 165 -12.33 -14.56 3.33
N PRO A 166 -11.28 -13.78 3.65
CA PRO A 166 -11.44 -12.51 4.33
C PRO A 166 -12.16 -11.51 3.41
N LYS A 167 -13.04 -10.71 4.01
CA LYS A 167 -13.83 -9.71 3.29
C LYS A 167 -13.55 -8.31 3.85
N ALA A 168 -13.15 -7.39 3.00
CA ALA A 168 -13.06 -5.97 3.37
C ALA A 168 -14.46 -5.38 3.51
N LEU A 169 -14.67 -4.60 4.57
CA LEU A 169 -15.88 -3.84 4.82
C LEU A 169 -15.72 -2.38 4.33
N ASP A 170 -16.72 -1.56 4.56
CA ASP A 170 -16.68 -0.15 4.20
C ASP A 170 -15.67 0.63 5.04
N PHE A 171 -15.11 1.68 4.46
CA PHE A 171 -14.16 2.54 5.14
C PHE A 171 -14.83 3.28 6.31
N GLU A 172 -14.23 3.18 7.50
CA GLU A 172 -14.67 3.85 8.72
C GLU A 172 -13.71 5.01 9.07
N PRO A 173 -14.08 6.27 8.78
CA PRO A 173 -13.19 7.41 8.99
C PRO A 173 -12.97 7.76 10.47
N GLU A 174 -13.93 7.43 11.33
CA GLU A 174 -13.89 7.79 12.76
C GLU A 174 -13.11 6.80 13.63
N THR A 175 -12.84 5.60 13.11
CA THR A 175 -12.13 4.55 13.84
C THR A 175 -10.63 4.65 13.58
N LEU A 176 -9.82 4.83 14.63
CA LEU A 176 -8.34 4.87 14.58
C LEU A 176 -7.75 5.84 13.53
N GLY A 177 -8.48 6.93 13.20
CA GLY A 177 -8.05 7.90 12.19
C GLY A 177 -8.31 7.46 10.74
N GLY A 178 -9.17 6.46 10.55
CA GLY A 178 -9.61 5.91 9.28
C GLY A 178 -9.07 4.49 9.04
N ILE A 179 -9.98 3.54 8.90
CA ILE A 179 -9.66 2.12 8.71
C ILE A 179 -10.67 1.48 7.74
N VAL A 180 -10.24 0.47 7.01
CA VAL A 180 -11.12 -0.48 6.33
C VAL A 180 -11.10 -1.76 7.16
N PRO A 181 -12.17 -2.09 7.92
CA PRO A 181 -12.24 -3.32 8.69
C PRO A 181 -12.23 -4.55 7.77
N VAL A 182 -11.72 -5.66 8.28
CA VAL A 182 -11.71 -6.94 7.56
C VAL A 182 -12.43 -7.99 8.39
N GLU A 183 -13.46 -8.59 7.81
CA GLU A 183 -14.21 -9.70 8.40
C GLU A 183 -13.66 -11.05 7.92
N ILE A 184 -13.50 -12.00 8.83
CA ILE A 184 -13.11 -13.37 8.52
C ILE A 184 -13.84 -14.35 9.43
N CYS A 185 -14.27 -15.49 8.89
CA CYS A 185 -14.90 -16.55 9.65
C CYS A 185 -13.84 -17.39 10.39
N LEU A 186 -13.92 -17.41 11.73
CA LEU A 186 -13.06 -18.20 12.60
C LEU A 186 -13.83 -19.38 13.20
N LEU A 187 -13.11 -20.49 13.41
CA LEU A 187 -13.62 -21.63 14.18
C LEU A 187 -13.07 -21.55 15.61
N TYR A 188 -13.96 -21.54 16.57
CA TYR A 188 -13.61 -21.75 17.98
C TYR A 188 -13.56 -23.25 18.25
N THR A 189 -12.42 -23.76 18.70
CA THR A 189 -12.39 -25.07 19.34
C THR A 189 -12.58 -24.88 20.84
N SER A 190 -13.76 -25.19 21.38
CA SER A 190 -13.89 -25.35 22.83
C SER A 190 -13.09 -26.59 23.23
N PRO A 191 -12.32 -26.57 24.35
CA PRO A 191 -11.70 -27.78 24.88
C PRO A 191 -12.79 -28.80 25.19
N SER A 192 -12.58 -30.01 24.72
CA SER A 192 -13.51 -31.12 25.03
C SER A 192 -13.56 -31.33 26.55
N PRO A 193 -14.75 -31.57 27.15
CA PRO A 193 -14.86 -31.86 28.59
C PRO A 193 -14.09 -33.12 29.06
N ARG A 194 -13.37 -33.80 28.17
CA ARG A 194 -12.58 -35.00 28.47
C ARG A 194 -11.10 -34.75 28.74
N ASP A 195 -10.66 -33.51 28.68
CA ASP A 195 -9.25 -33.12 28.92
C ASP A 195 -9.04 -32.38 30.25
N VAL A 196 -9.93 -32.63 31.24
CA VAL A 196 -9.81 -32.15 32.63
C VAL A 196 -9.63 -33.34 33.54
#